data_46539b1dead4e549577deaa57057de67
#
_entry.id   46539b1dead4e549577deaa57057de67
#
_cell.length_a   1.000
_cell.length_b   1.000
_cell.length_c   1.000
_cell.angle_alpha   90.00
_cell.angle_beta   90.00
_cell.angle_gamma   90.00
#
_symmetry.space_group_name_H-M   'P 1'
#
loop_
_entity.id
_entity.type
_entity.pdbx_description
1 polymer ?
#
loop_
_entity_poly.entity_id
_entity_poly.type
_entity_poly.pdbx_seq_one_letter_code
_entity_poly.pdbx_strand_id
1 'polypeptide(L)'
;FSLVFDVLRRYLIWAGLDVTYVSNITDIDDKIIRRSQDEGRPWQEITEEFERVWFEAMDAIGVLRPDQVPHATGYVQQMVDMIQELVTSGAAYLTDDGVYLSVPDVDGYGLLAHQSLDEMLAGGGERELVGEQKRHQADFAMWKMAKPDEPSWPSPWGPGRPGWHTECVVMSLDLLGDGFDLHGGGMDLAFPHHENERAQAVALGRGHQAERDADEE
;
A
#
# COMPACT_ATOMS: atom_id res chain seq x y z
N PHE A 1 12.06 -8.39 9.68
CA PHE A 1 11.03 -7.35 9.75
C PHE A 1 10.18 -7.50 11.02
N SER A 2 9.24 -8.46 11.13
CA SER A 2 8.28 -8.59 12.22
C SER A 2 8.89 -8.61 13.62
N LEU A 3 10.02 -9.30 13.80
CA LEU A 3 10.73 -9.34 15.08
C LEU A 3 11.28 -7.97 15.51
N VAL A 4 11.76 -7.16 14.58
CA VAL A 4 12.26 -5.80 14.86
C VAL A 4 11.14 -4.91 15.37
N PHE A 5 10.00 -4.94 14.71
CA PHE A 5 8.83 -4.14 15.13
C PHE A 5 8.20 -4.66 16.43
N ASP A 6 8.25 -5.97 16.70
CA ASP A 6 7.85 -6.51 17.99
C ASP A 6 8.75 -6.00 19.14
N VAL A 7 10.07 -5.98 18.93
CA VAL A 7 11.00 -5.41 19.91
C VAL A 7 10.74 -3.93 20.12
N LEU A 8 10.54 -3.16 19.05
CA LEU A 8 10.20 -1.73 19.14
C LEU A 8 8.90 -1.53 19.92
N ARG A 9 7.82 -2.25 19.56
CA ARG A 9 6.54 -2.20 20.27
C ARG A 9 6.69 -2.47 21.75
N ARG A 10 7.40 -3.53 22.14
CA ARG A 10 7.67 -3.87 23.55
C ARG A 10 8.46 -2.77 24.25
N TYR A 11 9.43 -2.17 23.58
CA TYR A 11 10.21 -1.06 24.14
C TYR A 11 9.35 0.17 24.37
N LEU A 12 8.51 0.56 23.44
CA LEU A 12 7.60 1.69 23.57
C LEU A 12 6.61 1.48 24.73
N ILE A 13 6.02 0.28 24.83
CA ILE A 13 5.16 -0.08 25.96
C ILE A 13 5.93 -0.02 27.29
N TRP A 14 7.14 -0.57 27.33
CA TRP A 14 8.00 -0.49 28.52
C TRP A 14 8.35 0.96 28.90
N ALA A 15 8.53 1.83 27.92
CA ALA A 15 8.74 3.26 28.12
C ALA A 15 7.48 4.02 28.61
N GLY A 16 6.35 3.35 28.74
CA GLY A 16 5.11 3.90 29.26
C GLY A 16 4.17 4.50 28.22
N LEU A 17 4.40 4.22 26.94
CA LEU A 17 3.51 4.65 25.86
C LEU A 17 2.37 3.66 25.67
N ASP A 18 1.20 4.17 25.30
CA ASP A 18 0.06 3.38 24.85
C ASP A 18 0.21 3.13 23.34
N VAL A 19 0.41 1.87 22.95
CA VAL A 19 0.78 1.51 21.57
C VAL A 19 -0.33 0.71 20.91
N THR A 20 -0.92 1.26 19.88
CA THR A 20 -1.79 0.52 18.94
C THR A 20 -0.97 0.06 17.74
N TYR A 21 -0.81 -1.25 17.59
CA TYR A 21 -0.04 -1.86 16.50
C TYR A 21 -0.96 -2.53 15.48
N VAL A 22 -0.93 -2.03 14.25
CA VAL A 22 -1.68 -2.57 13.13
C VAL A 22 -0.71 -3.21 12.13
N SER A 23 -1.03 -4.40 11.65
CA SER A 23 -0.27 -5.07 10.59
C SER A 23 -1.27 -5.69 9.61
N ASN A 24 -1.25 -5.21 8.39
CA ASN A 24 -2.20 -5.66 7.36
C ASN A 24 -1.82 -7.00 6.73
N ILE A 25 -2.79 -7.61 6.10
CA ILE A 25 -2.64 -8.75 5.20
C ILE A 25 -3.03 -8.30 3.79
N THR A 26 -2.07 -8.37 2.87
CA THR A 26 -2.34 -8.28 1.43
C THR A 26 -2.82 -9.63 0.97
N ASP A 27 -4.14 -9.80 0.92
CA ASP A 27 -4.81 -11.04 0.56
C ASP A 27 -5.25 -11.09 -0.92
N ILE A 28 -4.90 -10.07 -1.70
CA ILE A 28 -5.11 -10.00 -3.14
C ILE A 28 -3.99 -9.22 -3.85
N ASP A 29 -3.24 -9.87 -4.73
CA ASP A 29 -2.26 -9.25 -5.60
C ASP A 29 -2.01 -10.10 -6.87
N ASP A 30 -1.17 -9.60 -7.77
CA ASP A 30 -0.82 -10.30 -9.02
C ASP A 30 -0.15 -11.66 -8.78
N LYS A 31 0.66 -11.78 -7.72
CA LYS A 31 1.36 -13.03 -7.38
C LYS A 31 0.40 -14.08 -6.84
N ILE A 32 -0.57 -13.65 -6.02
CA ILE A 32 -1.62 -14.52 -5.47
C ILE A 32 -2.50 -15.04 -6.61
N ILE A 33 -2.93 -14.14 -7.52
CA ILE A 33 -3.75 -14.52 -8.69
C ILE A 33 -3.01 -15.52 -9.58
N ARG A 34 -1.76 -15.25 -9.91
CA ARG A 34 -0.93 -16.16 -10.71
C ARG A 34 -0.81 -17.52 -10.02
N ARG A 35 -0.50 -17.54 -8.74
CA ARG A 35 -0.38 -18.78 -7.98
C ARG A 35 -1.69 -19.56 -7.93
N SER A 36 -2.83 -18.89 -7.77
CA SER A 36 -4.16 -19.50 -7.83
C SER A 36 -4.39 -20.21 -9.18
N GLN A 37 -4.01 -19.57 -10.29
CA GLN A 37 -4.11 -20.14 -11.62
C GLN A 37 -3.17 -21.33 -11.81
N ASP A 38 -1.91 -21.19 -11.38
CA ASP A 38 -0.89 -22.25 -11.50
C ASP A 38 -1.22 -23.51 -10.69
N GLU A 39 -1.78 -23.34 -9.48
CA GLU A 39 -2.15 -24.43 -8.60
C GLU A 39 -3.58 -24.96 -8.84
N GLY A 40 -4.40 -24.24 -9.61
CA GLY A 40 -5.82 -24.57 -9.82
C GLY A 40 -6.63 -24.52 -8.51
N ARG A 41 -6.27 -23.65 -7.58
CA ARG A 41 -6.90 -23.48 -6.27
C ARG A 41 -7.51 -22.09 -6.15
N PRO A 42 -8.62 -21.91 -5.43
CA PRO A 42 -9.15 -20.59 -5.10
C PRO A 42 -8.07 -19.73 -4.39
N TRP A 43 -7.93 -18.47 -4.78
CA TRP A 43 -6.96 -17.56 -4.19
C TRP A 43 -7.18 -17.36 -2.68
N GLN A 44 -8.43 -17.41 -2.22
CA GLN A 44 -8.78 -17.33 -0.80
C GLN A 44 -8.15 -18.45 0.03
N GLU A 45 -8.20 -19.69 -0.48
CA GLU A 45 -7.57 -20.84 0.21
C GLU A 45 -6.06 -20.68 0.32
N ILE A 46 -5.43 -20.06 -0.68
CA ILE A 46 -3.99 -19.79 -0.69
C ILE A 46 -3.66 -18.74 0.38
N THR A 47 -4.41 -17.64 0.40
CA THR A 47 -4.15 -16.54 1.35
C THR A 47 -4.40 -16.99 2.79
N GLU A 48 -5.50 -17.66 3.07
CA GLU A 48 -5.81 -18.22 4.40
C GLU A 48 -4.72 -19.21 4.88
N GLU A 49 -4.21 -20.07 3.98
CA GLU A 49 -3.13 -21.00 4.29
C GLU A 49 -1.86 -20.25 4.68
N PHE A 50 -1.42 -19.27 3.87
CA PHE A 50 -0.18 -18.55 4.13
C PHE A 50 -0.28 -17.59 5.30
N GLU A 51 -1.40 -16.97 5.52
CA GLU A 51 -1.66 -16.19 6.73
C GLU A 51 -1.52 -17.06 7.99
N ARG A 52 -2.17 -18.22 8.01
CA ARG A 52 -2.06 -19.16 9.13
C ARG A 52 -0.61 -19.58 9.36
N VAL A 53 0.10 -20.00 8.30
CA VAL A 53 1.52 -20.42 8.40
C VAL A 53 2.40 -19.27 8.91
N TRP A 54 2.14 -18.05 8.44
CA TRP A 54 2.88 -16.87 8.90
C TRP A 54 2.66 -16.63 10.40
N PHE A 55 1.42 -16.65 10.84
CA PHE A 55 1.11 -16.44 12.25
C PHE A 55 1.65 -17.56 13.14
N GLU A 56 1.55 -18.82 12.72
CA GLU A 56 2.17 -19.95 13.46
C GLU A 56 3.68 -19.77 13.61
N ALA A 57 4.36 -19.32 12.55
CA ALA A 57 5.79 -19.04 12.61
C ALA A 57 6.13 -17.88 13.55
N MET A 58 5.33 -16.80 13.54
CA MET A 58 5.52 -15.65 14.42
C MET A 58 5.27 -16.01 15.89
N ASP A 59 4.23 -16.79 16.17
CA ASP A 59 3.93 -17.31 17.52
C ASP A 59 5.07 -18.20 18.03
N ALA A 60 5.64 -19.06 17.18
CA ALA A 60 6.74 -19.96 17.55
C ALA A 60 8.02 -19.22 18.00
N ILE A 61 8.24 -18.01 17.50
CA ILE A 61 9.37 -17.15 17.92
C ILE A 61 8.98 -16.09 18.95
N GLY A 62 7.72 -16.10 19.44
CA GLY A 62 7.24 -15.25 20.51
C GLY A 62 6.94 -13.79 20.11
N VAL A 63 6.73 -13.53 18.82
CA VAL A 63 6.27 -12.22 18.34
C VAL A 63 4.81 -11.99 18.79
N LEU A 64 4.52 -10.83 19.36
CA LEU A 64 3.16 -10.48 19.78
C LEU A 64 2.23 -10.31 18.57
N ARG A 65 1.02 -10.81 18.70
CA ARG A 65 -0.01 -10.55 17.70
C ARG A 65 -0.28 -9.06 17.58
N PRO A 66 -0.52 -8.52 16.37
CA PRO A 66 -0.99 -7.14 16.20
C PRO A 66 -2.33 -6.92 16.93
N ASP A 67 -2.62 -5.69 17.29
CA ASP A 67 -3.91 -5.31 17.90
C ASP A 67 -5.03 -5.38 16.84
N GLN A 68 -4.69 -5.08 15.59
CA GLN A 68 -5.59 -5.19 14.44
C GLN A 68 -4.86 -5.78 13.23
N VAL A 69 -5.56 -6.63 12.48
CA VAL A 69 -5.05 -7.31 11.27
C VAL A 69 -6.06 -7.10 10.14
N PRO A 70 -6.07 -5.93 9.50
CA PRO A 70 -6.96 -5.68 8.38
C PRO A 70 -6.52 -6.46 7.13
N HIS A 71 -7.50 -6.94 6.35
CA HIS A 71 -7.30 -7.60 5.08
C HIS A 71 -7.66 -6.64 3.95
N ALA A 72 -6.84 -6.57 2.92
CA ALA A 72 -7.03 -5.64 1.79
C ALA A 72 -8.41 -5.82 1.12
N THR A 73 -8.87 -7.07 0.96
CA THR A 73 -10.19 -7.35 0.36
C THR A 73 -11.36 -6.83 1.17
N GLY A 74 -11.19 -6.63 2.47
CA GLY A 74 -12.21 -6.04 3.36
C GLY A 74 -12.33 -4.51 3.21
N TYR A 75 -11.39 -3.86 2.55
CA TYR A 75 -11.31 -2.40 2.42
C TYR A 75 -11.51 -1.89 0.98
N VAL A 76 -11.93 -2.75 0.06
CA VAL A 76 -12.04 -2.39 -1.36
C VAL A 76 -12.97 -1.20 -1.60
N GLN A 77 -14.10 -1.11 -0.89
CA GLN A 77 -15.01 0.03 -1.05
C GLN A 77 -14.36 1.34 -0.61
N GLN A 78 -13.68 1.35 0.52
CA GLN A 78 -12.97 2.53 1.01
C GLN A 78 -11.84 2.94 0.05
N MET A 79 -11.17 1.96 -0.58
CA MET A 79 -10.17 2.24 -1.63
C MET A 79 -10.83 2.88 -2.86
N VAL A 80 -11.98 2.39 -3.30
CA VAL A 80 -12.74 2.99 -4.40
C VAL A 80 -13.13 4.43 -4.07
N ASP A 81 -13.61 4.68 -2.85
CA ASP A 81 -14.03 6.01 -2.41
C ASP A 81 -12.83 6.98 -2.39
N MET A 82 -11.68 6.55 -1.87
CA MET A 82 -10.44 7.34 -1.87
C MET A 82 -9.94 7.64 -3.28
N ILE A 83 -9.93 6.65 -4.15
CA ILE A 83 -9.51 6.85 -5.55
C ILE A 83 -10.46 7.82 -6.26
N GLN A 84 -11.78 7.75 -5.98
CA GLN A 84 -12.75 8.68 -6.54
C GLN A 84 -12.51 10.13 -6.08
N GLU A 85 -12.09 10.33 -4.83
CA GLU A 85 -11.67 11.64 -4.32
C GLU A 85 -10.47 12.18 -5.12
N LEU A 86 -9.44 11.36 -5.33
CA LEU A 86 -8.25 11.72 -6.11
C LEU A 86 -8.56 11.98 -7.59
N VAL A 87 -9.49 11.24 -8.19
CA VAL A 87 -9.96 11.52 -9.56
C VAL A 87 -10.71 12.84 -9.61
N THR A 88 -11.56 13.12 -8.62
CA THR A 88 -12.36 14.35 -8.57
C THR A 88 -11.49 15.59 -8.36
N SER A 89 -10.42 15.49 -7.57
CA SER A 89 -9.46 16.58 -7.37
C SER A 89 -8.52 16.79 -8.58
N GLY A 90 -8.47 15.83 -9.51
CA GLY A 90 -7.58 15.86 -10.66
C GLY A 90 -6.18 15.31 -10.40
N ALA A 91 -5.89 14.82 -9.18
CA ALA A 91 -4.63 14.18 -8.84
C ALA A 91 -4.48 12.79 -9.49
N ALA A 92 -5.59 12.17 -9.85
CA ALA A 92 -5.62 10.89 -10.54
C ALA A 92 -6.40 11.00 -11.86
N TYR A 93 -6.13 10.07 -12.79
CA TYR A 93 -6.75 10.05 -14.10
C TYR A 93 -7.09 8.62 -14.55
N LEU A 94 -8.11 8.53 -15.41
CA LEU A 94 -8.57 7.27 -16.00
C LEU A 94 -7.82 6.97 -17.28
N THR A 95 -7.63 5.66 -17.50
CA THR A 95 -7.18 5.04 -18.75
C THR A 95 -8.08 3.84 -19.05
N ASP A 96 -7.88 3.18 -20.19
CA ASP A 96 -8.65 1.97 -20.53
C ASP A 96 -8.29 0.77 -19.63
N ASP A 97 -7.09 0.77 -19.02
CA ASP A 97 -6.59 -0.33 -18.20
C ASP A 97 -6.63 -0.04 -16.69
N GLY A 98 -6.99 1.18 -16.26
CA GLY A 98 -7.09 1.49 -14.84
C GLY A 98 -7.23 2.97 -14.48
N VAL A 99 -6.97 3.24 -13.20
CA VAL A 99 -6.88 4.61 -12.64
C VAL A 99 -5.48 4.80 -12.09
N TYR A 100 -4.81 5.88 -12.50
CA TYR A 100 -3.42 6.18 -12.16
C TYR A 100 -3.29 7.47 -11.38
N LEU A 101 -2.37 7.51 -10.40
CA LEU A 101 -1.94 8.75 -9.76
C LEU A 101 -0.97 9.48 -10.69
N SER A 102 -1.14 10.81 -10.83
CA SER A 102 -0.21 11.69 -11.54
C SER A 102 0.95 12.05 -10.61
N VAL A 103 2.04 11.30 -10.67
CA VAL A 103 3.19 11.48 -9.77
C VAL A 103 3.89 12.83 -9.95
N PRO A 104 4.06 13.39 -11.18
CA PRO A 104 4.68 14.71 -11.35
C PRO A 104 3.95 15.87 -10.67
N ASP A 105 2.66 15.68 -10.36
CA ASP A 105 1.81 16.69 -9.72
C ASP A 105 1.81 16.58 -8.18
N VAL A 106 2.56 15.60 -7.62
CA VAL A 106 2.66 15.38 -6.17
C VAL A 106 3.89 16.09 -5.61
N ASP A 107 3.67 17.03 -4.71
CA ASP A 107 4.74 17.74 -4.03
C ASP A 107 5.63 16.80 -3.22
N GLY A 108 6.95 16.98 -3.37
CA GLY A 108 7.94 16.24 -2.60
C GLY A 108 7.99 14.74 -2.89
N TYR A 109 7.58 14.27 -4.07
CA TYR A 109 7.79 12.87 -4.44
C TYR A 109 9.28 12.54 -4.51
N GLY A 110 9.69 11.49 -3.80
CA GLY A 110 11.08 11.07 -3.69
C GLY A 110 11.77 11.42 -2.37
N LEU A 111 11.08 12.11 -1.46
CA LEU A 111 11.64 12.49 -0.14
C LEU A 111 12.06 11.27 0.68
N LEU A 112 11.23 10.22 0.75
CA LEU A 112 11.56 9.00 1.50
C LEU A 112 12.69 8.20 0.85
N ALA A 113 12.77 8.23 -0.48
CA ALA A 113 13.81 7.56 -1.24
C ALA A 113 15.12 8.37 -1.30
N HIS A 114 15.13 9.63 -0.83
CA HIS A 114 16.24 10.59 -0.97
C HIS A 114 16.74 10.68 -2.41
N GLN A 115 15.84 10.65 -3.39
CA GLN A 115 16.14 10.69 -4.82
C GLN A 115 15.15 11.62 -5.53
N SER A 116 15.65 12.36 -6.51
CA SER A 116 14.78 13.08 -7.44
C SER A 116 14.04 12.11 -8.36
N LEU A 117 12.92 12.56 -8.92
CA LEU A 117 12.14 11.77 -9.86
C LEU A 117 12.99 11.32 -11.07
N ASP A 118 13.87 12.20 -11.59
CA ASP A 118 14.77 11.89 -12.70
C ASP A 118 15.80 10.81 -12.35
N GLU A 119 16.38 10.85 -11.14
CA GLU A 119 17.30 9.82 -10.66
C GLU A 119 16.62 8.45 -10.51
N MET A 120 15.39 8.44 -10.00
CA MET A 120 14.58 7.22 -9.88
C MET A 120 14.27 6.61 -11.25
N LEU A 121 13.98 7.44 -12.25
CA LEU A 121 13.74 6.99 -13.61
C LEU A 121 15.01 6.46 -14.28
N ALA A 122 16.15 7.06 -14.01
CA ALA A 122 17.46 6.64 -14.53
C ALA A 122 17.97 5.34 -13.89
N GLY A 123 17.59 5.07 -12.64
CA GLY A 123 18.05 3.91 -11.85
C GLY A 123 17.47 2.55 -12.24
N GLY A 124 16.52 2.48 -13.19
CA GLY A 124 16.11 1.30 -13.93
C GLY A 124 15.83 0.02 -13.13
N GLY A 125 15.18 0.09 -11.98
CA GLY A 125 14.63 -1.12 -11.35
C GLY A 125 13.58 -1.78 -12.26
N GLU A 126 13.40 -3.10 -12.17
CA GLU A 126 12.29 -3.82 -12.84
C GLU A 126 10.95 -3.27 -12.35
N ARG A 127 10.58 -2.10 -12.89
CA ARG A 127 9.23 -1.57 -12.74
C ARG A 127 8.37 -2.39 -13.68
N GLU A 128 7.37 -3.04 -13.15
CA GLU A 128 6.26 -3.50 -13.99
C GLU A 128 5.82 -2.30 -14.83
N LEU A 129 6.15 -2.33 -16.10
CA LEU A 129 5.59 -1.44 -17.12
C LEU A 129 4.13 -1.86 -17.34
N VAL A 130 3.34 -1.78 -16.27
CA VAL A 130 1.91 -2.04 -16.34
C VAL A 130 1.26 -0.75 -16.80
N GLY A 131 0.80 -0.75 -18.03
CA GLY A 131 0.01 0.30 -18.64
C GLY A 131 0.77 1.07 -19.72
N GLU A 132 0.46 0.76 -20.97
CA GLU A 132 0.92 1.53 -22.15
C GLU A 132 0.34 2.95 -22.18
N GLN A 133 -0.63 3.28 -21.30
CA GLN A 133 -1.40 4.52 -21.30
C GLN A 133 -1.04 5.51 -20.19
N LYS A 134 0.03 5.26 -19.45
CA LYS A 134 0.53 6.20 -18.44
C LYS A 134 0.92 7.54 -19.07
N ARG A 135 0.53 8.64 -18.43
CA ARG A 135 0.96 9.98 -18.83
C ARG A 135 2.43 10.22 -18.53
N HIS A 136 2.90 9.64 -17.43
CA HIS A 136 4.30 9.71 -16.99
C HIS A 136 4.79 8.35 -16.52
N GLN A 137 6.08 8.04 -16.71
CA GLN A 137 6.66 6.74 -16.38
C GLN A 137 6.57 6.41 -14.88
N ALA A 138 6.61 7.42 -14.01
CA ALA A 138 6.51 7.26 -12.57
C ALA A 138 5.08 7.01 -12.08
N ASP A 139 4.06 7.34 -12.88
CA ASP A 139 2.67 7.13 -12.48
C ASP A 139 2.43 5.66 -12.14
N PHE A 140 1.58 5.41 -11.16
CA PHE A 140 1.27 4.05 -10.73
C PHE A 140 -0.23 3.83 -10.63
N ALA A 141 -0.63 2.57 -10.87
CA ALA A 141 -2.03 2.17 -10.84
C ALA A 141 -2.54 2.10 -9.39
N MET A 142 -3.62 2.83 -9.12
CA MET A 142 -4.41 2.72 -7.89
C MET A 142 -5.59 1.76 -8.07
N TRP A 143 -6.09 1.63 -9.30
CA TRP A 143 -7.09 0.65 -9.69
C TRP A 143 -6.68 0.00 -11.01
N LYS A 144 -6.74 -1.32 -11.08
CA LYS A 144 -6.44 -2.11 -12.28
C LYS A 144 -7.73 -2.73 -12.80
N MET A 145 -8.07 -2.54 -14.06
CA MET A 145 -9.21 -3.21 -14.67
C MET A 145 -8.98 -4.72 -14.68
N ALA A 146 -10.02 -5.49 -14.33
CA ALA A 146 -9.92 -6.94 -14.30
C ALA A 146 -9.78 -7.52 -15.70
N LYS A 147 -8.88 -8.49 -15.84
CA LYS A 147 -8.81 -9.37 -17.00
C LYS A 147 -9.81 -10.51 -16.85
N PRO A 148 -10.15 -11.21 -17.95
CA PRO A 148 -10.97 -12.40 -17.86
C PRO A 148 -10.43 -13.39 -16.81
N ASP A 149 -11.32 -13.96 -16.02
CA ASP A 149 -11.03 -14.95 -14.98
C ASP A 149 -10.19 -14.44 -13.78
N GLU A 150 -9.96 -13.13 -13.67
CA GLU A 150 -9.36 -12.51 -12.47
C GLU A 150 -10.44 -12.14 -11.42
N PRO A 151 -10.10 -12.21 -10.11
CA PRO A 151 -10.93 -11.63 -9.07
C PRO A 151 -11.17 -10.13 -9.33
N SER A 152 -12.41 -9.70 -9.13
CA SER A 152 -12.76 -8.29 -9.37
C SER A 152 -13.86 -7.80 -8.46
N TRP A 153 -13.85 -6.51 -8.21
CA TRP A 153 -14.86 -5.77 -7.46
C TRP A 153 -15.46 -4.67 -8.34
N PRO A 154 -16.72 -4.28 -8.08
CA PRO A 154 -17.34 -3.20 -8.81
C PRO A 154 -16.67 -1.86 -8.46
N SER A 155 -16.55 -0.98 -9.45
CA SER A 155 -16.14 0.41 -9.27
C SER A 155 -16.85 1.32 -10.29
N PRO A 156 -16.82 2.66 -10.10
CA PRO A 156 -17.36 3.60 -11.08
C PRO A 156 -16.68 3.54 -12.47
N TRP A 157 -15.46 2.99 -12.50
CA TRP A 157 -14.65 2.93 -13.72
C TRP A 157 -14.76 1.58 -14.45
N GLY A 158 -15.35 0.59 -13.78
CA GLY A 158 -15.51 -0.77 -14.26
C GLY A 158 -15.01 -1.83 -13.26
N PRO A 159 -15.30 -3.12 -13.52
CA PRO A 159 -14.81 -4.20 -12.68
C PRO A 159 -13.28 -4.23 -12.64
N GLY A 160 -12.72 -4.35 -11.44
CA GLY A 160 -11.27 -4.33 -11.26
C GLY A 160 -10.84 -4.66 -9.84
N ARG A 161 -9.62 -4.32 -9.52
CA ARG A 161 -9.03 -4.52 -8.20
C ARG A 161 -8.09 -3.38 -7.82
N PRO A 162 -7.87 -3.14 -6.52
CA PRO A 162 -6.96 -2.07 -6.07
C PRO A 162 -5.52 -2.35 -6.50
N GLY A 163 -4.76 -1.27 -6.64
CA GLY A 163 -3.30 -1.33 -6.68
C GLY A 163 -2.73 -1.51 -5.29
N TRP A 164 -1.65 -2.27 -5.18
CA TRP A 164 -1.01 -2.64 -3.92
C TRP A 164 -0.69 -1.46 -2.99
N HIS A 165 -0.27 -0.32 -3.53
CA HIS A 165 0.08 0.87 -2.73
C HIS A 165 -1.14 1.55 -2.09
N THR A 166 -2.32 1.38 -2.66
CA THR A 166 -3.58 1.98 -2.18
C THR A 166 -4.12 1.29 -0.94
N GLU A 167 -3.85 0.00 -0.79
CA GLU A 167 -4.34 -0.82 0.31
C GLU A 167 -3.86 -0.30 1.66
N CYS A 168 -2.54 -0.11 1.81
CA CYS A 168 -1.94 0.34 3.07
C CYS A 168 -2.36 1.75 3.45
N VAL A 169 -2.48 2.67 2.47
CA VAL A 169 -2.94 4.04 2.72
C VAL A 169 -4.34 4.03 3.33
N VAL A 170 -5.26 3.31 2.71
CA VAL A 170 -6.65 3.28 3.17
C VAL A 170 -6.76 2.63 4.54
N MET A 171 -6.14 1.46 4.74
CA MET A 171 -6.20 0.74 6.00
C MET A 171 -5.57 1.52 7.16
N SER A 172 -4.44 2.19 6.92
CA SER A 172 -3.79 3.00 7.96
C SER A 172 -4.59 4.25 8.32
N LEU A 173 -5.10 4.98 7.34
CA LEU A 173 -5.91 6.17 7.60
C LEU A 173 -7.26 5.85 8.27
N ASP A 174 -7.88 4.74 7.92
CA ASP A 174 -9.15 4.31 8.55
C ASP A 174 -8.96 3.86 10.00
N LEU A 175 -7.90 3.10 10.29
CA LEU A 175 -7.69 2.49 11.59
C LEU A 175 -6.93 3.36 12.58
N LEU A 176 -6.01 4.19 12.10
CA LEU A 176 -5.11 4.99 12.93
C LEU A 176 -5.37 6.50 12.81
N GLY A 177 -6.14 6.91 11.79
CA GLY A 177 -6.41 8.32 11.53
C GLY A 177 -5.27 9.04 10.82
N ASP A 178 -5.48 10.34 10.55
CA ASP A 178 -4.47 11.19 9.95
C ASP A 178 -3.36 11.48 10.98
N GLY A 179 -2.10 11.40 10.56
CA GLY A 179 -0.96 11.72 11.40
C GLY A 179 -0.64 10.67 12.47
N PHE A 180 -0.79 9.39 12.18
CA PHE A 180 -0.29 8.32 13.04
C PHE A 180 1.24 8.36 13.16
N ASP A 181 1.77 7.96 14.32
CA ASP A 181 3.14 8.27 14.76
C ASP A 181 4.23 7.52 13.97
N LEU A 182 3.97 6.29 13.52
CA LEU A 182 4.99 5.43 12.90
C LEU A 182 4.43 4.57 11.80
N HIS A 183 5.03 4.66 10.61
CA HIS A 183 4.84 3.73 9.50
C HIS A 183 6.11 2.94 9.26
N GLY A 184 6.02 1.62 9.22
CA GLY A 184 7.21 0.78 9.16
C GLY A 184 7.17 -0.30 8.09
N GLY A 185 8.32 -0.51 7.45
CA GLY A 185 8.52 -1.55 6.47
C GLY A 185 9.97 -1.96 6.33
N GLY A 186 10.25 -2.89 5.42
CA GLY A 186 11.63 -3.21 5.02
C GLY A 186 12.21 -2.10 4.14
N MET A 187 13.53 -1.99 4.09
CA MET A 187 14.22 -1.01 3.22
C MET A 187 13.88 -1.19 1.74
N ASP A 188 13.55 -2.40 1.34
CA ASP A 188 13.06 -2.75 0.00
C ASP A 188 11.68 -2.15 -0.32
N LEU A 189 10.92 -1.77 0.70
CA LEU A 189 9.61 -1.11 0.57
C LEU A 189 9.72 0.41 0.55
N ALA A 190 10.84 1.01 0.98
CA ALA A 190 10.99 2.47 0.99
C ALA A 190 10.66 3.07 -0.37
N PHE A 191 11.12 2.39 -1.44
CA PHE A 191 10.79 2.73 -2.81
C PHE A 191 10.51 1.45 -3.64
N PRO A 192 9.41 1.40 -4.41
CA PRO A 192 8.42 2.48 -4.61
C PRO A 192 7.25 2.49 -3.59
N HIS A 193 7.11 1.46 -2.72
CA HIS A 193 5.87 1.21 -1.98
C HIS A 193 5.51 2.36 -1.03
N HIS A 194 6.36 2.66 -0.04
CA HIS A 194 6.10 3.73 0.95
C HIS A 194 6.07 5.12 0.30
N GLU A 195 6.92 5.38 -0.70
CA GLU A 195 6.88 6.64 -1.44
C GLU A 195 5.54 6.81 -2.16
N ASN A 196 5.01 5.75 -2.77
CA ASN A 196 3.71 5.77 -3.43
C ASN A 196 2.54 5.88 -2.44
N GLU A 197 2.67 5.32 -1.24
CA GLU A 197 1.70 5.51 -0.16
C GLU A 197 1.67 6.98 0.28
N ARG A 198 2.85 7.54 0.57
CA ARG A 198 3.00 8.95 0.93
C ARG A 198 2.43 9.86 -0.15
N ALA A 199 2.71 9.59 -1.42
CA ALA A 199 2.21 10.36 -2.55
C ALA A 199 0.68 10.43 -2.57
N GLN A 200 -0.01 9.32 -2.30
CA GLN A 200 -1.47 9.30 -2.22
C GLN A 200 -1.98 10.13 -1.03
N ALA A 201 -1.35 10.00 0.14
CA ALA A 201 -1.73 10.79 1.33
C ALA A 201 -1.53 12.30 1.11
N VAL A 202 -0.42 12.71 0.49
CA VAL A 202 -0.16 14.11 0.11
C VAL A 202 -1.20 14.62 -0.89
N ALA A 203 -1.51 13.85 -1.92
CA ALA A 203 -2.51 14.23 -2.94
C ALA A 203 -3.92 14.36 -2.35
N LEU A 204 -4.22 13.66 -1.25
CA LEU A 204 -5.46 13.83 -0.46
C LEU A 204 -5.44 15.03 0.49
N GLY A 205 -4.33 15.75 0.59
CA GLY A 205 -4.15 16.82 1.56
C GLY A 205 -3.98 16.35 3.00
N ARG A 206 -3.66 15.06 3.23
CA ARG A 206 -3.51 14.43 4.55
C ARG A 206 -2.06 14.22 4.95
N GLY A 207 -1.09 14.56 4.07
CA GLY A 207 0.34 14.32 4.25
C GLY A 207 1.13 15.42 4.99
N HIS A 208 0.49 16.50 5.40
CA HIS A 208 1.20 17.69 5.90
C HIS A 208 1.85 17.54 7.28
N GLN A 209 1.56 16.50 8.06
CA GLN A 209 2.16 16.30 9.39
C GLN A 209 3.56 15.67 9.33
N ALA A 210 3.85 14.84 8.34
CA ALA A 210 5.17 14.23 8.18
C ALA A 210 6.29 15.22 7.81
N GLU A 211 5.94 16.41 7.29
CA GLU A 211 6.91 17.44 6.90
C GLU A 211 7.37 18.34 8.04
N ARG A 212 6.61 18.41 9.17
CA ARG A 212 6.97 19.29 10.29
C ARG A 212 8.09 18.74 11.14
N ASP A 213 8.25 17.42 11.20
CA ASP A 213 9.25 16.79 12.05
C ASP A 213 10.63 16.64 11.36
N ALA A 214 10.71 16.83 10.04
CA ALA A 214 11.96 16.75 9.28
C ALA A 214 12.76 18.08 9.28
N ASP A 215 12.12 19.21 9.58
CA ASP A 215 12.75 20.53 9.54
C ASP A 215 13.18 21.04 10.95
N GLU A 216 12.96 20.28 12.03
CA GLU A 216 13.31 20.68 13.39
C GLU A 216 14.54 19.93 13.99
N GLU A 217 15.29 19.17 13.23
CA GLU A 217 16.61 18.62 13.58
C GLU A 217 17.68 19.33 12.73
#